data_808200fd2f15f18de84d87e97b9b8ec1
#
_entry.id   808200fd2f15f18de84d87e97b9b8ec1
#
_cell.length_a   1.000
_cell.length_b   1.000
_cell.length_c   1.000
_cell.angle_alpha   90.00
_cell.angle_beta   90.00
_cell.angle_gamma   90.00
#
_symmetry.space_group_name_H-M   'P 1'
#
loop_
_entity.id
_entity.type
_entity.pdbx_description
1 polymer ?
#
loop_
_entity_poly.entity_id
_entity_poly.type
_entity_poly.pdbx_seq_one_letter_code
_entity_poly.pdbx_strand_id
1 'polypeptide(L)'
;MARGLRPPLNGGGTRFLLYPQLPGLSNEVEPEIVFVSSPAGSVGVGPQDHRMYVVDPIGKERPYGFYPDGEGGIFHYRPPWDGPVVPPAAPGPGGHFDHLPFGTPQFEHAHAFGTVRFVLDIWESYFGHHVPWHFAEAYDRLEIVFLRGLDNAYAGFGSLEIGNYMQAPGIPVDFGLSFDIIAHEVGHLVIYSQIGLPDTDDLDGEYYGFHESAADLVSLVSLMHFESAFIGLLEESHGNLYSYNLLNRFGEVSDFEQIRLASNERKLYEFVDGWSKEHALSQPLTGAFFDIWVDIFHSKLWERGLISLHLEELSDRLEGDPGYHDVIQPLFDQAYRLAPEGFAQALAEARHHMGISLAVTWQRLSPFELDYEDVYKAYLETDALINGGRYRDMIVDNMEWRGIGKVKAGPRIKPPAADSHAFSPRTQTPPSQPQPHICSHGMPYRLRMARARGKVPA
;
A
#
# COMPACT_ATOMS: atom_id res chain seq x y z
N MET A 1 29.52 -10.67 -1.31
CA MET A 1 29.22 -10.96 0.12
C MET A 1 27.74 -10.65 0.35
N ALA A 2 26.87 -11.64 0.19
CA ALA A 2 25.41 -11.45 0.23
C ALA A 2 24.86 -11.65 1.65
N ARG A 3 25.23 -10.84 2.61
CA ARG A 3 24.76 -10.91 4.02
C ARG A 3 23.86 -9.73 4.43
N GLY A 4 23.26 -8.98 3.47
CA GLY A 4 22.45 -7.80 3.77
C GLY A 4 21.04 -7.77 3.21
N LEU A 5 20.53 -8.86 2.62
CA LEU A 5 19.29 -8.82 1.84
C LEU A 5 18.05 -9.43 2.54
N ARG A 6 18.16 -9.84 3.78
CA ARG A 6 16.99 -10.24 4.57
C ARG A 6 16.81 -9.23 5.70
N PRO A 7 15.57 -8.73 5.96
CA PRO A 7 15.30 -8.14 7.26
C PRO A 7 15.75 -9.14 8.35
N PRO A 8 16.17 -8.68 9.55
CA PRO A 8 16.77 -9.53 10.57
C PRO A 8 15.72 -10.44 11.24
N LEU A 9 15.11 -11.34 10.49
CA LEU A 9 14.00 -12.18 10.91
C LEU A 9 14.42 -13.64 11.11
N ASN A 10 15.70 -13.89 11.34
CA ASN A 10 16.19 -15.23 11.62
C ASN A 10 16.06 -15.57 13.12
N GLY A 11 14.96 -16.21 13.47
CA GLY A 11 14.93 -17.15 14.62
C GLY A 11 14.51 -16.61 15.98
N GLY A 12 14.23 -15.31 16.17
CA GLY A 12 13.86 -14.76 17.49
C GLY A 12 12.52 -14.02 17.55
N GLY A 13 11.84 -13.84 16.43
CA GLY A 13 10.59 -13.09 16.32
C GLY A 13 9.32 -13.92 16.55
N THR A 14 8.19 -13.24 16.62
CA THR A 14 6.88 -13.89 16.66
C THR A 14 6.46 -14.34 15.26
N ARG A 15 5.93 -15.57 15.14
CA ARG A 15 5.44 -16.12 13.87
C ARG A 15 3.97 -15.84 13.68
N PHE A 16 3.63 -15.49 12.45
CA PHE A 16 2.27 -15.39 11.94
C PHE A 16 2.14 -16.14 10.62
N LEU A 17 0.92 -16.54 10.27
CA LEU A 17 0.57 -17.00 8.92
C LEU A 17 -0.08 -15.85 8.19
N LEU A 18 0.52 -15.40 7.09
CA LEU A 18 0.01 -14.30 6.27
C LEU A 18 -0.24 -14.77 4.84
N TYR A 19 -1.35 -14.37 4.26
CA TYR A 19 -1.61 -14.52 2.85
C TYR A 19 -0.92 -13.39 2.08
N PRO A 20 -0.03 -13.68 1.11
CA PRO A 20 0.52 -12.65 0.22
C PRO A 20 -0.53 -12.08 -0.73
N GLN A 21 -1.56 -12.87 -1.06
CA GLN A 21 -2.73 -12.47 -1.86
C GLN A 21 -4.01 -12.89 -1.13
N LEU A 22 -5.12 -12.23 -1.46
CA LEU A 22 -6.43 -12.54 -0.88
C LEU A 22 -6.81 -14.00 -1.18
N PRO A 23 -7.14 -14.84 -0.17
CA PRO A 23 -7.56 -16.22 -0.39
C PRO A 23 -8.88 -16.26 -1.18
N GLY A 24 -9.01 -17.28 -2.05
CA GLY A 24 -10.21 -17.48 -2.88
C GLY A 24 -10.14 -16.83 -4.26
N LEU A 25 -9.04 -16.16 -4.62
CA LEU A 25 -8.70 -15.83 -5.99
C LEU A 25 -8.23 -17.09 -6.74
N SER A 26 -8.27 -17.06 -8.09
CA SER A 26 -8.11 -18.22 -8.99
C SER A 26 -6.87 -19.09 -8.76
N ASN A 27 -5.85 -18.57 -8.12
CA ASN A 27 -4.70 -19.34 -7.68
C ASN A 27 -4.89 -19.68 -6.21
N GLU A 28 -4.87 -20.97 -5.84
CA GLU A 28 -4.87 -21.44 -4.45
C GLU A 28 -3.59 -20.93 -3.77
N VAL A 29 -3.64 -19.71 -3.21
CA VAL A 29 -2.51 -19.13 -2.49
C VAL A 29 -2.57 -19.63 -1.04
N GLU A 30 -1.56 -20.37 -0.66
CA GLU A 30 -1.36 -20.79 0.73
C GLU A 30 -0.73 -19.65 1.55
N PRO A 31 -1.11 -19.51 2.83
CA PRO A 31 -0.47 -18.54 3.69
C PRO A 31 0.97 -18.93 4.01
N GLU A 32 1.83 -17.92 4.08
CA GLU A 32 3.26 -18.10 4.38
C GLU A 32 3.57 -17.79 5.84
N ILE A 33 4.46 -18.58 6.47
CA ILE A 33 4.97 -18.26 7.79
C ILE A 33 5.93 -17.08 7.69
N VAL A 34 5.55 -15.96 8.30
CA VAL A 34 6.42 -14.79 8.44
C VAL A 34 6.85 -14.60 9.90
N PHE A 35 8.06 -14.07 10.08
CA PHE A 35 8.56 -13.65 11.37
C PHE A 35 8.50 -12.12 11.45
N VAL A 36 7.94 -11.60 12.51
CA VAL A 36 7.98 -10.16 12.81
C VAL A 36 8.98 -9.86 13.91
N SER A 37 9.45 -8.62 14.00
CA SER A 37 10.50 -8.21 14.96
C SER A 37 10.09 -8.31 16.42
N SER A 38 8.79 -8.31 16.73
CA SER A 38 8.31 -8.50 18.11
C SER A 38 8.77 -9.85 18.65
N PRO A 39 9.51 -9.91 19.77
CA PRO A 39 10.04 -11.16 20.30
C PRO A 39 8.95 -12.20 20.59
N ALA A 40 9.25 -13.49 20.39
CA ALA A 40 8.31 -14.56 20.69
C ALA A 40 7.83 -14.46 22.16
N GLY A 41 6.52 -14.49 22.36
CA GLY A 41 5.87 -14.33 23.66
C GLY A 41 5.73 -12.88 24.15
N SER A 42 6.21 -11.88 23.42
CA SER A 42 5.97 -10.47 23.75
C SER A 42 4.66 -9.92 23.21
N VAL A 43 4.08 -10.58 22.20
CA VAL A 43 2.76 -10.26 21.67
C VAL A 43 1.70 -10.95 22.53
N GLY A 44 0.85 -10.14 23.16
CA GLY A 44 -0.21 -10.62 24.05
C GLY A 44 -1.50 -11.00 23.33
N VAL A 45 -2.52 -11.33 24.14
CA VAL A 45 -3.88 -11.63 23.65
C VAL A 45 -4.47 -10.37 23.00
N GLY A 46 -5.00 -10.56 21.78
CA GLY A 46 -5.56 -9.48 20.96
C GLY A 46 -5.50 -9.85 19.47
N PRO A 47 -4.34 -9.88 18.79
CA PRO A 47 -2.96 -9.64 19.26
C PRO A 47 -2.69 -8.21 19.68
N GLN A 48 -1.73 -8.02 20.58
CA GLN A 48 -1.31 -6.68 20.99
C GLN A 48 0.16 -6.63 21.44
N ASP A 49 0.79 -5.49 21.22
CA ASP A 49 2.10 -5.15 21.74
C ASP A 49 2.14 -3.69 22.24
N HIS A 50 3.33 -3.14 22.46
CA HIS A 50 3.49 -1.75 22.94
C HIS A 50 3.16 -0.70 21.88
N ARG A 51 2.98 -1.07 20.61
CA ARG A 51 2.73 -0.14 19.50
C ARG A 51 1.31 -0.20 18.96
N MET A 52 0.67 -1.36 19.02
CA MET A 52 -0.63 -1.57 18.40
C MET A 52 -1.41 -2.72 19.03
N TYR A 53 -2.69 -2.77 18.78
CA TYR A 53 -3.57 -3.83 19.25
C TYR A 53 -4.76 -4.02 18.31
N VAL A 54 -5.31 -5.23 18.29
CA VAL A 54 -6.46 -5.58 17.47
C VAL A 54 -7.74 -5.57 18.31
N VAL A 55 -8.79 -5.02 17.73
CA VAL A 55 -10.16 -5.03 18.27
C VAL A 55 -11.14 -5.45 17.18
N ASP A 56 -12.03 -6.38 17.49
CA ASP A 56 -13.17 -6.73 16.63
C ASP A 56 -14.48 -6.36 17.35
N PRO A 57 -15.01 -5.15 17.11
CA PRO A 57 -16.15 -4.59 17.83
C PRO A 57 -17.46 -5.31 17.52
N ILE A 58 -18.27 -5.53 18.52
CA ILE A 58 -19.66 -5.94 18.35
C ILE A 58 -20.55 -4.69 18.41
N GLY A 59 -21.22 -4.40 17.29
CA GLY A 59 -22.16 -3.27 17.22
C GLY A 59 -21.52 -1.91 16.89
N LYS A 60 -20.28 -1.88 16.37
CA LYS A 60 -19.72 -0.68 15.76
C LYS A 60 -20.34 -0.50 14.37
N GLU A 61 -21.10 0.59 14.18
CA GLU A 61 -21.91 0.80 12.97
C GLU A 61 -21.27 1.73 11.94
N ARG A 62 -20.21 2.45 12.32
CA ARG A 62 -19.59 3.47 11.46
C ARG A 62 -18.12 3.68 11.79
N PRO A 63 -17.34 4.20 10.83
CA PRO A 63 -15.94 4.56 11.05
C PRO A 63 -15.77 5.62 12.16
N TYR A 64 -14.58 5.70 12.70
CA TYR A 64 -14.19 6.84 13.51
C TYR A 64 -14.18 8.11 12.67
N GLY A 65 -14.58 9.24 13.24
CA GLY A 65 -14.68 10.49 12.51
C GLY A 65 -15.55 11.52 13.18
N PHE A 66 -15.89 12.54 12.43
CA PHE A 66 -16.75 13.62 12.92
C PHE A 66 -18.14 13.49 12.33
N TYR A 67 -19.14 13.52 13.17
CA TYR A 67 -20.53 13.32 12.77
C TYR A 67 -21.40 14.44 13.34
N PRO A 68 -22.50 14.83 12.66
CA PRO A 68 -23.51 15.70 13.23
C PRO A 68 -24.08 15.10 14.51
N ASP A 69 -24.24 15.92 15.57
CA ASP A 69 -24.83 15.49 16.86
C ASP A 69 -26.36 15.55 16.89
N GLY A 70 -26.98 16.05 15.80
CA GLY A 70 -28.45 16.22 15.71
C GLY A 70 -28.96 17.52 16.35
N GLU A 71 -28.14 18.26 17.07
CA GLU A 71 -28.49 19.55 17.69
C GLU A 71 -27.81 20.75 17.00
N GLY A 72 -27.17 20.50 15.85
CA GLY A 72 -26.46 21.50 15.07
C GLY A 72 -24.97 21.61 15.37
N GLY A 73 -24.45 20.75 16.26
CA GLY A 73 -23.04 20.57 16.59
C GLY A 73 -22.40 19.39 15.84
N ILE A 74 -21.14 19.12 16.19
CA ILE A 74 -20.36 18.01 15.64
C ILE A 74 -19.84 17.14 16.77
N PHE A 75 -20.18 15.85 16.73
CA PHE A 75 -19.66 14.83 17.62
C PHE A 75 -18.41 14.18 17.01
N HIS A 76 -17.35 14.04 17.80
CA HIS A 76 -16.13 13.32 17.40
C HIS A 76 -16.16 11.89 17.94
N TYR A 77 -16.46 10.94 17.06
CA TYR A 77 -16.33 9.51 17.34
C TYR A 77 -14.88 9.07 17.07
N ARG A 78 -14.21 8.54 18.08
CA ARG A 78 -12.77 8.33 18.08
C ARG A 78 -12.34 7.05 18.81
N PRO A 79 -11.15 6.48 18.49
CA PRO A 79 -10.58 5.41 19.29
C PRO A 79 -10.27 5.86 20.74
N PRO A 80 -10.14 4.93 21.70
CA PRO A 80 -10.32 3.49 21.53
C PRO A 80 -11.81 3.06 21.59
N TRP A 81 -12.10 1.88 21.02
CA TRP A 81 -13.39 1.21 21.22
C TRP A 81 -13.55 0.78 22.67
N ASP A 82 -14.70 1.07 23.27
CA ASP A 82 -15.03 0.79 24.68
C ASP A 82 -16.23 -0.17 24.84
N GLY A 83 -16.78 -0.65 23.71
CA GLY A 83 -17.92 -1.58 23.69
C GLY A 83 -17.50 -3.07 23.73
N PRO A 84 -18.47 -3.99 23.59
CA PRO A 84 -18.20 -5.42 23.54
C PRO A 84 -17.40 -5.80 22.31
N VAL A 85 -16.62 -6.90 22.40
CA VAL A 85 -15.74 -7.38 21.32
C VAL A 85 -15.91 -8.88 21.09
N VAL A 86 -15.61 -9.31 19.88
CA VAL A 86 -15.44 -10.73 19.53
C VAL A 86 -14.27 -11.29 20.35
N PRO A 87 -14.32 -12.57 20.80
CA PRO A 87 -13.23 -13.18 21.54
C PRO A 87 -11.89 -13.00 20.83
N PRO A 88 -10.88 -12.40 21.47
CA PRO A 88 -9.61 -12.06 20.83
C PRO A 88 -8.76 -13.28 20.53
N ALA A 89 -7.86 -13.17 19.57
CA ALA A 89 -6.85 -14.18 19.32
C ALA A 89 -5.83 -14.27 20.47
N ALA A 90 -5.39 -15.48 20.79
CA ALA A 90 -4.39 -15.72 21.82
C ALA A 90 -3.17 -16.44 21.22
N PRO A 91 -1.95 -16.13 21.70
CA PRO A 91 -0.77 -16.85 21.25
C PRO A 91 -0.79 -18.32 21.70
N GLY A 92 -0.20 -19.20 20.90
CA GLY A 92 0.05 -20.59 21.26
C GLY A 92 1.13 -20.74 22.36
N PRO A 93 1.39 -21.97 22.81
CA PRO A 93 2.36 -22.24 23.90
C PRO A 93 3.77 -21.70 23.63
N GLY A 94 4.15 -21.52 22.36
CA GLY A 94 5.44 -20.94 21.95
C GLY A 94 5.44 -19.43 21.84
N GLY A 95 4.34 -18.75 22.15
CA GLY A 95 4.22 -17.30 21.99
C GLY A 95 4.02 -16.85 20.55
N HIS A 96 3.52 -17.71 19.68
CA HIS A 96 3.30 -17.47 18.24
C HIS A 96 1.82 -17.55 17.88
N PHE A 97 1.44 -17.04 16.69
CA PHE A 97 0.08 -17.01 16.20
C PHE A 97 -0.16 -17.88 14.95
N ASP A 98 0.83 -18.66 14.54
CA ASP A 98 0.81 -19.55 13.37
C ASP A 98 0.00 -20.85 13.55
N HIS A 99 -0.67 -21.02 14.68
CA HIS A 99 -1.49 -22.19 15.02
C HIS A 99 -3.00 -21.96 14.86
N LEU A 100 -3.40 -20.73 14.56
CA LEU A 100 -4.82 -20.37 14.52
C LEU A 100 -5.52 -20.97 13.29
N PRO A 101 -6.73 -21.52 13.44
CA PRO A 101 -7.45 -22.15 12.33
C PRO A 101 -7.92 -21.11 11.30
N PHE A 102 -7.76 -21.42 10.02
CA PHE A 102 -8.29 -20.63 8.92
C PHE A 102 -9.81 -20.47 9.02
N GLY A 103 -10.33 -19.34 8.50
CA GLY A 103 -11.75 -19.04 8.50
C GLY A 103 -12.32 -18.69 9.88
N THR A 104 -11.47 -18.43 10.86
CA THR A 104 -11.88 -17.95 12.18
C THR A 104 -11.56 -16.46 12.35
N PRO A 105 -12.39 -15.69 13.11
CA PRO A 105 -12.05 -14.31 13.43
C PRO A 105 -10.68 -14.15 14.08
N GLN A 106 -10.25 -15.12 14.88
CA GLN A 106 -8.94 -15.11 15.55
C GLN A 106 -7.77 -15.20 14.54
N PHE A 107 -7.94 -15.99 13.47
CA PHE A 107 -6.95 -16.01 12.39
C PHE A 107 -6.87 -14.66 11.68
N GLU A 108 -8.02 -14.06 11.39
CA GLU A 108 -8.11 -12.74 10.75
C GLU A 108 -7.48 -11.63 11.61
N HIS A 109 -7.71 -11.66 12.94
CA HIS A 109 -7.05 -10.76 13.88
C HIS A 109 -5.53 -10.90 13.84
N ALA A 110 -5.03 -12.14 13.82
CA ALA A 110 -3.61 -12.43 13.76
C ALA A 110 -3.00 -12.02 12.41
N HIS A 111 -3.73 -12.26 11.32
CA HIS A 111 -3.32 -11.86 9.97
C HIS A 111 -3.17 -10.33 9.87
N ALA A 112 -4.18 -9.57 10.30
CA ALA A 112 -4.14 -8.11 10.25
C ALA A 112 -2.99 -7.53 11.10
N PHE A 113 -2.82 -8.00 12.35
CA PHE A 113 -1.70 -7.58 13.19
C PHE A 113 -0.35 -7.93 12.59
N GLY A 114 -0.19 -9.18 12.13
CA GLY A 114 1.03 -9.68 11.51
C GLY A 114 1.40 -8.87 10.27
N THR A 115 0.42 -8.55 9.41
CA THR A 115 0.62 -7.71 8.22
C THR A 115 1.11 -6.32 8.57
N VAL A 116 0.44 -5.62 9.50
CA VAL A 116 0.87 -4.28 9.95
C VAL A 116 2.29 -4.32 10.49
N ARG A 117 2.62 -5.31 11.32
CA ARG A 117 3.97 -5.43 11.91
C ARG A 117 5.02 -5.76 10.84
N PHE A 118 4.71 -6.66 9.91
CA PHE A 118 5.61 -7.07 8.84
C PHE A 118 5.95 -5.90 7.91
N VAL A 119 4.95 -5.12 7.49
CA VAL A 119 5.15 -3.91 6.68
C VAL A 119 6.02 -2.89 7.42
N LEU A 120 5.73 -2.64 8.70
CA LEU A 120 6.55 -1.74 9.51
C LEU A 120 8.01 -2.22 9.62
N ASP A 121 8.24 -3.52 9.85
CA ASP A 121 9.60 -4.07 9.96
C ASP A 121 10.39 -3.89 8.67
N ILE A 122 9.76 -4.08 7.51
CA ILE A 122 10.37 -3.86 6.19
C ILE A 122 10.77 -2.39 6.04
N TRP A 123 9.83 -1.47 6.29
CA TRP A 123 10.07 -0.06 6.06
C TRP A 123 10.98 0.58 7.12
N GLU A 124 10.90 0.16 8.38
CA GLU A 124 11.86 0.53 9.41
C GLU A 124 13.29 0.11 9.04
N SER A 125 13.44 -1.05 8.38
CA SER A 125 14.73 -1.48 7.84
C SER A 125 15.24 -0.57 6.71
N TYR A 126 14.36 -0.12 5.82
CA TYR A 126 14.72 0.80 4.73
C TYR A 126 15.01 2.21 5.24
N PHE A 127 14.24 2.72 6.19
CA PHE A 127 14.48 4.02 6.81
C PHE A 127 15.71 4.03 7.74
N GLY A 128 16.10 2.87 8.24
CA GLY A 128 17.18 2.73 9.21
C GLY A 128 16.83 3.19 10.63
N HIS A 129 15.56 3.40 10.93
CA HIS A 129 15.04 3.78 12.24
C HIS A 129 13.59 3.35 12.43
N HIS A 130 13.12 3.33 13.69
CA HIS A 130 11.71 3.10 13.99
C HIS A 130 10.83 4.21 13.40
N VAL A 131 9.72 3.83 12.78
CA VAL A 131 8.67 4.73 12.30
C VAL A 131 7.77 5.10 13.49
N PRO A 132 7.85 6.32 14.05
CA PRO A 132 6.95 6.73 15.13
C PRO A 132 5.55 6.94 14.58
N TRP A 133 4.52 6.75 15.42
CA TRP A 133 3.18 7.11 15.00
C TRP A 133 3.03 8.62 14.92
N HIS A 134 2.53 9.15 13.81
CA HIS A 134 2.27 10.58 13.65
C HIS A 134 1.24 11.13 14.66
N PHE A 135 0.47 10.25 15.27
CA PHE A 135 -0.53 10.54 16.30
C PHE A 135 -0.04 10.26 17.74
N ALA A 136 1.25 9.96 17.95
CA ALA A 136 1.77 9.52 19.27
C ALA A 136 1.55 10.49 20.43
N GLU A 137 1.33 11.79 20.14
CA GLU A 137 0.97 12.77 21.18
C GLU A 137 -0.47 12.61 21.71
N ALA A 138 -1.35 11.91 20.99
CA ALA A 138 -2.76 11.74 21.35
C ALA A 138 -3.10 10.29 21.71
N TYR A 139 -2.45 9.32 21.08
CA TYR A 139 -2.66 7.89 21.27
C TYR A 139 -1.33 7.17 21.33
N ASP A 140 -1.12 6.37 22.38
CA ASP A 140 0.12 5.61 22.58
C ASP A 140 0.28 4.47 21.58
N ARG A 141 -0.84 3.94 21.05
CA ARG A 141 -0.87 2.77 20.18
C ARG A 141 -1.87 2.93 19.04
N LEU A 142 -1.58 2.27 17.93
CA LEU A 142 -2.53 2.09 16.83
C LEU A 142 -3.61 1.07 17.23
N GLU A 143 -4.88 1.42 17.07
CA GLU A 143 -6.00 0.48 17.13
C GLU A 143 -6.29 -0.09 15.74
N ILE A 144 -6.08 -1.39 15.56
CA ILE A 144 -6.48 -2.12 14.34
C ILE A 144 -7.90 -2.64 14.63
N VAL A 145 -8.90 -2.07 13.96
CA VAL A 145 -10.30 -2.28 14.30
C VAL A 145 -11.10 -2.80 13.11
N PHE A 146 -11.79 -3.92 13.31
CA PHE A 146 -12.67 -4.48 12.30
C PHE A 146 -14.02 -3.75 12.30
N LEU A 147 -14.47 -3.36 11.11
CA LEU A 147 -15.77 -2.70 10.92
C LEU A 147 -16.58 -3.47 9.88
N ARG A 148 -17.30 -4.48 10.35
CA ARG A 148 -18.11 -5.36 9.49
C ARG A 148 -19.19 -4.56 8.76
N GLY A 149 -19.29 -4.74 7.43
CA GLY A 149 -20.23 -4.00 6.57
C GLY A 149 -19.66 -2.67 6.02
N LEU A 150 -18.43 -2.33 6.31
CA LEU A 150 -17.71 -1.26 5.64
C LEU A 150 -17.05 -1.81 4.37
N ASP A 151 -17.49 -1.35 3.20
CA ASP A 151 -16.85 -1.70 1.92
C ASP A 151 -15.63 -0.80 1.66
N ASN A 152 -14.68 -0.83 2.58
CA ASN A 152 -13.41 -0.11 2.50
C ASN A 152 -12.46 -0.47 3.67
N ALA A 153 -11.24 0.09 3.63
CA ALA A 153 -10.34 0.20 4.78
C ALA A 153 -9.87 1.66 4.92
N TYR A 154 -9.47 2.06 6.14
CA TYR A 154 -9.05 3.44 6.40
C TYR A 154 -7.89 3.53 7.39
N ALA A 155 -6.84 4.22 6.99
CA ALA A 155 -5.83 4.73 7.90
C ALA A 155 -6.34 6.00 8.59
N GLY A 156 -6.64 5.91 9.87
CA GLY A 156 -7.16 7.00 10.69
C GLY A 156 -6.12 7.62 11.63
N PHE A 157 -6.56 8.61 12.41
CA PHE A 157 -5.75 9.18 13.47
C PHE A 157 -5.87 8.35 14.75
N GLY A 158 -4.92 7.41 14.92
CA GLY A 158 -4.92 6.45 16.01
C GLY A 158 -5.61 5.13 15.70
N SER A 159 -6.15 4.95 14.50
CA SER A 159 -6.85 3.72 14.08
C SER A 159 -6.50 3.30 12.66
N LEU A 160 -6.60 2.00 12.43
CA LEU A 160 -6.67 1.36 11.13
C LEU A 160 -7.98 0.58 11.09
N GLU A 161 -8.96 1.06 10.33
CA GLU A 161 -10.30 0.45 10.24
C GLU A 161 -10.35 -0.46 9.01
N ILE A 162 -10.71 -1.73 9.23
CA ILE A 162 -10.70 -2.77 8.22
C ILE A 162 -12.12 -3.29 8.02
N GLY A 163 -12.64 -3.14 6.83
CA GLY A 163 -13.98 -3.59 6.46
C GLY A 163 -14.01 -4.91 5.72
N ASN A 164 -15.07 -5.10 4.95
CA ASN A 164 -15.27 -6.26 4.10
C ASN A 164 -16.12 -5.88 2.89
N TYR A 165 -15.82 -6.48 1.76
CA TYR A 165 -16.58 -6.35 0.52
C TYR A 165 -17.61 -7.48 0.39
N MET A 166 -18.79 -7.18 -0.15
CA MET A 166 -19.79 -8.20 -0.47
C MET A 166 -19.73 -8.55 -1.95
N GLN A 167 -19.02 -9.60 -2.30
CA GLN A 167 -18.90 -10.08 -3.69
C GLN A 167 -20.25 -10.54 -4.26
N ALA A 168 -21.07 -11.18 -3.42
CA ALA A 168 -22.45 -11.54 -3.72
C ALA A 168 -23.25 -11.56 -2.41
N PRO A 169 -24.61 -11.58 -2.44
CA PRO A 169 -25.39 -11.67 -1.22
C PRO A 169 -24.97 -12.86 -0.35
N GLY A 170 -24.42 -12.58 0.83
CA GLY A 170 -23.98 -13.59 1.79
C GLY A 170 -22.56 -14.15 1.56
N ILE A 171 -21.77 -13.58 0.63
CA ILE A 171 -20.37 -13.96 0.41
C ILE A 171 -19.48 -12.73 0.70
N PRO A 172 -19.08 -12.52 1.95
CA PRO A 172 -18.14 -11.45 2.28
C PRO A 172 -16.72 -11.82 1.84
N VAL A 173 -15.97 -10.82 1.36
CA VAL A 173 -14.54 -10.85 1.16
C VAL A 173 -13.94 -9.97 2.24
N ASP A 174 -13.25 -10.58 3.20
CA ASP A 174 -12.74 -9.88 4.37
C ASP A 174 -11.40 -9.21 4.05
N PHE A 175 -11.35 -7.89 4.10
CA PHE A 175 -10.12 -7.11 3.87
C PHE A 175 -9.06 -7.36 4.95
N GLY A 176 -9.45 -7.90 6.10
CA GLY A 176 -8.52 -8.38 7.12
C GLY A 176 -7.60 -9.52 6.67
N LEU A 177 -7.93 -10.19 5.56
CA LEU A 177 -7.12 -11.22 4.91
C LEU A 177 -6.40 -10.72 3.65
N SER A 178 -6.57 -9.47 3.25
CA SER A 178 -5.88 -8.86 2.12
C SER A 178 -4.60 -8.17 2.60
N PHE A 179 -3.45 -8.75 2.26
CA PHE A 179 -2.17 -8.11 2.53
C PHE A 179 -2.07 -6.75 1.88
N ASP A 180 -2.42 -6.65 0.61
CA ASP A 180 -2.30 -5.44 -0.20
C ASP A 180 -3.06 -4.26 0.39
N ILE A 181 -4.32 -4.48 0.76
CA ILE A 181 -5.19 -3.43 1.32
C ILE A 181 -4.63 -2.96 2.66
N ILE A 182 -4.29 -3.88 3.56
CA ILE A 182 -3.73 -3.50 4.87
C ILE A 182 -2.37 -2.81 4.71
N ALA A 183 -1.51 -3.30 3.82
CA ALA A 183 -0.20 -2.71 3.58
C ALA A 183 -0.29 -1.31 2.98
N HIS A 184 -1.26 -1.06 2.10
CA HIS A 184 -1.56 0.26 1.56
C HIS A 184 -1.96 1.24 2.68
N GLU A 185 -2.89 0.84 3.55
CA GLU A 185 -3.32 1.69 4.68
C GLU A 185 -2.17 1.95 5.68
N VAL A 186 -1.31 0.95 5.91
CA VAL A 186 -0.07 1.16 6.69
C VAL A 186 0.87 2.13 5.97
N GLY A 187 0.89 2.11 4.63
CA GLY A 187 1.62 3.07 3.81
C GLY A 187 1.25 4.51 4.14
N HIS A 188 -0.04 4.83 4.26
CA HIS A 188 -0.48 6.15 4.68
C HIS A 188 0.08 6.54 6.06
N LEU A 189 0.05 5.63 7.04
CA LEU A 189 0.58 5.87 8.38
C LEU A 189 2.10 6.09 8.36
N VAL A 190 2.83 5.35 7.54
CA VAL A 190 4.28 5.49 7.34
C VAL A 190 4.60 6.85 6.72
N ILE A 191 3.90 7.25 5.66
CA ILE A 191 4.14 8.51 4.96
C ILE A 191 3.84 9.70 5.89
N TYR A 192 2.73 9.70 6.62
CA TYR A 192 2.46 10.73 7.62
C TYR A 192 3.56 10.84 8.68
N SER A 193 4.13 9.72 9.07
CA SER A 193 5.23 9.70 10.03
C SER A 193 6.52 10.29 9.47
N GLN A 194 6.85 10.00 8.20
CA GLN A 194 8.12 10.38 7.61
C GLN A 194 8.14 11.82 7.07
N ILE A 195 7.07 12.21 6.39
CA ILE A 195 6.97 13.52 5.74
C ILE A 195 6.36 14.55 6.70
N GLY A 196 5.52 14.10 7.61
CA GLY A 196 4.72 14.96 8.48
C GLY A 196 3.33 15.19 7.90
N LEU A 197 2.60 16.09 8.56
CA LEU A 197 1.21 16.39 8.26
C LEU A 197 1.12 17.75 7.61
N PRO A 198 0.42 17.84 6.48
CA PRO A 198 0.29 19.10 5.77
C PRO A 198 -0.54 20.12 6.55
N ASP A 199 -0.34 21.40 6.25
CA ASP A 199 -1.32 22.43 6.58
C ASP A 199 -2.52 22.29 5.64
N THR A 200 -3.71 22.36 6.17
CA THR A 200 -4.93 22.11 5.40
C THR A 200 -5.28 23.19 4.40
N ASP A 201 -4.67 24.35 4.55
CA ASP A 201 -4.91 25.48 3.66
C ASP A 201 -4.05 25.36 2.37
N ASP A 202 -3.01 24.51 2.39
CA ASP A 202 -2.01 24.36 1.32
C ASP A 202 -2.13 23.03 0.55
N LEU A 203 -3.20 22.24 0.77
CA LEU A 203 -3.38 20.96 0.10
C LEU A 203 -3.88 21.14 -1.34
N ASP A 204 -3.03 20.81 -2.29
CA ASP A 204 -3.42 20.67 -3.69
C ASP A 204 -3.69 19.22 -4.09
N GLY A 205 -4.04 19.01 -5.37
CA GLY A 205 -4.37 17.69 -5.87
C GLY A 205 -3.21 16.72 -5.87
N GLU A 206 -2.01 17.19 -6.16
CA GLU A 206 -0.85 16.32 -6.32
C GLU A 206 -0.38 15.76 -4.98
N TYR A 207 -0.57 16.48 -3.87
CA TYR A 207 -0.34 15.91 -2.53
C TYR A 207 -1.19 14.66 -2.29
N TYR A 208 -2.47 14.68 -2.64
CA TYR A 208 -3.34 13.51 -2.48
C TYR A 208 -2.92 12.35 -3.37
N GLY A 209 -2.64 12.64 -4.64
CA GLY A 209 -2.17 11.63 -5.58
C GLY A 209 -0.80 11.05 -5.17
N PHE A 210 0.12 11.88 -4.65
CA PHE A 210 1.38 11.41 -4.10
C PHE A 210 1.15 10.45 -2.92
N HIS A 211 0.25 10.79 -2.00
CA HIS A 211 -0.01 10.00 -0.81
C HIS A 211 -0.55 8.60 -1.17
N GLU A 212 -1.46 8.54 -2.15
CA GLU A 212 -1.97 7.29 -2.71
C GLU A 212 -0.87 6.48 -3.41
N SER A 213 -0.07 7.15 -4.26
CA SER A 213 1.04 6.48 -4.96
C SER A 213 2.07 5.92 -3.97
N ALA A 214 2.43 6.67 -2.94
CA ALA A 214 3.38 6.23 -1.94
C ALA A 214 2.83 5.03 -1.12
N ALA A 215 1.54 5.02 -0.79
CA ALA A 215 0.90 3.89 -0.12
C ALA A 215 0.87 2.63 -1.00
N ASP A 216 0.59 2.77 -2.31
CA ASP A 216 0.69 1.69 -3.28
C ASP A 216 2.11 1.11 -3.34
N LEU A 217 3.13 1.97 -3.40
CA LEU A 217 4.53 1.55 -3.43
C LEU A 217 4.97 0.87 -2.12
N VAL A 218 4.45 1.32 -0.96
CA VAL A 218 4.67 0.62 0.31
C VAL A 218 4.17 -0.80 0.21
N SER A 219 2.98 -1.00 -0.29
CA SER A 219 2.39 -2.33 -0.43
C SER A 219 3.14 -3.20 -1.43
N LEU A 220 3.41 -2.71 -2.64
CA LEU A 220 4.11 -3.45 -3.70
C LEU A 220 5.51 -3.91 -3.27
N VAL A 221 6.30 -3.01 -2.68
CA VAL A 221 7.63 -3.35 -2.16
C VAL A 221 7.53 -4.37 -1.03
N SER A 222 6.54 -4.22 -0.14
CA SER A 222 6.34 -5.15 0.98
C SER A 222 5.89 -6.53 0.52
N LEU A 223 4.99 -6.63 -0.46
CA LEU A 223 4.54 -7.89 -1.06
C LEU A 223 5.71 -8.71 -1.58
N MET A 224 6.68 -8.06 -2.21
CA MET A 224 7.87 -8.73 -2.74
C MET A 224 8.84 -9.26 -1.67
N HIS A 225 8.52 -9.14 -0.38
CA HIS A 225 9.24 -9.78 0.73
C HIS A 225 8.67 -11.15 1.12
N PHE A 226 7.51 -11.54 0.59
CA PHE A 226 7.06 -12.93 0.65
C PHE A 226 7.87 -13.78 -0.31
N GLU A 227 8.32 -14.96 0.16
CA GLU A 227 9.09 -15.88 -0.70
C GLU A 227 8.22 -16.44 -1.83
N SER A 228 6.98 -16.81 -1.51
CA SER A 228 6.02 -17.33 -2.49
C SER A 228 5.67 -16.30 -3.57
N ALA A 229 5.37 -15.04 -3.19
CA ALA A 229 5.09 -13.98 -4.15
C ALA A 229 6.30 -13.65 -5.04
N PHE A 230 7.49 -13.61 -4.45
CA PHE A 230 8.73 -13.33 -5.15
C PHE A 230 9.10 -14.42 -6.17
N ILE A 231 8.99 -15.70 -5.78
CA ILE A 231 9.26 -16.83 -6.66
C ILE A 231 8.16 -16.95 -7.72
N GLY A 232 6.88 -16.86 -7.30
CA GLY A 232 5.74 -16.94 -8.20
C GLY A 232 5.78 -15.89 -9.31
N LEU A 233 6.17 -14.65 -8.98
CA LEU A 233 6.36 -13.59 -9.97
C LEU A 233 7.38 -13.98 -11.05
N LEU A 234 8.51 -14.54 -10.66
CA LEU A 234 9.54 -14.98 -11.60
C LEU A 234 9.14 -16.21 -12.40
N GLU A 235 8.44 -17.16 -11.80
CA GLU A 235 7.94 -18.36 -12.48
C GLU A 235 6.83 -18.03 -13.49
N GLU A 236 6.01 -17.02 -13.21
CA GLU A 236 4.94 -16.56 -14.10
C GLU A 236 5.49 -15.70 -15.24
N SER A 237 6.32 -14.71 -14.91
CA SER A 237 6.79 -13.71 -15.87
C SER A 237 8.06 -14.09 -16.62
N HIS A 238 8.84 -15.03 -16.08
CA HIS A 238 10.22 -15.33 -16.50
C HIS A 238 11.10 -14.06 -16.58
N GLY A 239 10.77 -13.05 -15.75
CA GLY A 239 11.46 -11.78 -15.68
C GLY A 239 10.97 -10.72 -16.66
N ASN A 240 9.94 -10.98 -17.46
CA ASN A 240 9.26 -9.97 -18.26
C ASN A 240 8.18 -9.30 -17.41
N LEU A 241 8.55 -8.27 -16.63
CA LEU A 241 7.64 -7.63 -15.69
C LEU A 241 6.64 -6.67 -16.33
N TYR A 242 6.78 -6.32 -17.60
CA TYR A 242 5.76 -5.59 -18.37
C TYR A 242 4.60 -6.48 -18.83
N SER A 243 4.76 -7.82 -18.79
CA SER A 243 3.65 -8.74 -18.95
C SER A 243 2.71 -8.69 -17.74
N TYR A 244 1.44 -9.07 -17.94
CA TYR A 244 0.47 -9.18 -16.86
C TYR A 244 0.94 -10.19 -15.81
N ASN A 245 1.13 -9.73 -14.57
CA ASN A 245 1.67 -10.52 -13.46
C ASN A 245 1.20 -9.98 -12.10
N LEU A 246 1.58 -10.65 -11.02
CA LEU A 246 1.23 -10.29 -9.65
C LEU A 246 1.64 -8.85 -9.28
N LEU A 247 2.84 -8.40 -9.69
CA LEU A 247 3.38 -7.11 -9.26
C LEU A 247 2.63 -5.92 -9.88
N ASN A 248 2.06 -6.08 -11.08
CA ASN A 248 1.34 -4.98 -11.72
C ASN A 248 -0.15 -4.89 -11.36
N ARG A 249 -0.68 -5.87 -10.60
CA ARG A 249 -2.06 -5.86 -10.06
C ARG A 249 -2.04 -5.50 -8.58
N PHE A 250 -2.93 -4.64 -8.17
CA PHE A 250 -2.98 -4.16 -6.80
C PHE A 250 -4.40 -4.15 -6.24
N GLY A 251 -4.55 -4.60 -4.98
CA GLY A 251 -5.85 -4.66 -4.33
C GLY A 251 -6.83 -5.56 -5.06
N GLU A 252 -6.42 -6.78 -5.38
CA GLU A 252 -7.31 -7.76 -6.02
C GLU A 252 -8.46 -8.12 -5.08
N VAL A 253 -9.69 -7.82 -5.50
CA VAL A 253 -10.91 -8.17 -4.77
C VAL A 253 -11.65 -9.33 -5.43
N SER A 254 -11.34 -9.63 -6.68
CA SER A 254 -11.80 -10.81 -7.43
C SER A 254 -10.87 -11.12 -8.60
N ASP A 255 -11.03 -12.27 -9.23
CA ASP A 255 -10.25 -12.66 -10.41
C ASP A 255 -10.31 -11.66 -11.58
N PHE A 256 -11.27 -10.75 -11.57
CA PHE A 256 -11.56 -9.81 -12.65
C PHE A 256 -11.57 -8.34 -12.19
N GLU A 257 -11.51 -8.07 -10.88
CA GLU A 257 -11.57 -6.73 -10.33
C GLU A 257 -10.35 -6.47 -9.46
N GLN A 258 -9.51 -5.58 -9.91
CA GLN A 258 -8.41 -5.01 -9.16
C GLN A 258 -8.70 -3.53 -8.88
N ILE A 259 -8.32 -3.07 -7.72
CA ILE A 259 -8.54 -1.67 -7.35
C ILE A 259 -7.68 -0.76 -8.20
N ARG A 260 -6.43 -1.16 -8.50
CA ARG A 260 -5.44 -0.37 -9.27
C ARG A 260 -4.47 -1.26 -10.05
N LEU A 261 -3.85 -0.65 -11.09
CA LEU A 261 -2.74 -1.22 -11.83
C LEU A 261 -1.48 -0.39 -11.60
N ALA A 262 -0.41 -1.02 -11.12
CA ALA A 262 0.89 -0.38 -11.04
C ALA A 262 1.47 -0.15 -12.45
N SER A 263 1.42 -1.16 -13.31
CA SER A 263 1.71 -1.01 -14.74
C SER A 263 0.53 -0.33 -15.43
N ASN A 264 0.69 0.94 -15.79
CA ASN A 264 -0.31 1.73 -16.46
C ASN A 264 0.35 2.80 -17.34
N GLU A 265 -0.37 3.30 -18.35
CA GLU A 265 0.11 4.35 -19.26
C GLU A 265 -0.46 5.74 -18.92
N ARG A 266 -1.02 5.94 -17.74
CA ARG A 266 -1.65 7.21 -17.36
C ARG A 266 -0.64 8.33 -17.30
N LYS A 267 -1.06 9.52 -17.73
CA LYS A 267 -0.22 10.71 -17.80
C LYS A 267 -0.81 11.86 -16.99
N LEU A 268 0.03 12.67 -16.38
CA LEU A 268 -0.39 13.84 -15.63
C LEU A 268 -1.10 14.86 -16.51
N TYR A 269 -0.82 14.87 -17.81
CA TYR A 269 -1.54 15.67 -18.82
C TYR A 269 -3.06 15.47 -18.82
N GLU A 270 -3.53 14.29 -18.39
CA GLU A 270 -4.96 13.95 -18.33
C GLU A 270 -5.69 14.70 -17.20
N PHE A 271 -4.96 15.26 -16.26
CA PHE A 271 -5.46 15.88 -15.05
C PHE A 271 -5.25 17.40 -14.99
N VAL A 272 -4.71 18.03 -16.05
CA VAL A 272 -4.43 19.48 -16.07
C VAL A 272 -5.70 20.34 -15.99
N ASP A 273 -6.82 19.83 -16.48
CA ASP A 273 -8.12 20.50 -16.40
C ASP A 273 -8.87 20.21 -15.10
N GLY A 274 -8.33 19.33 -14.26
CA GLY A 274 -8.86 18.95 -12.96
C GLY A 274 -8.98 17.45 -12.75
N TRP A 275 -9.23 17.07 -11.49
CA TRP A 275 -9.35 15.67 -11.04
C TRP A 275 -10.51 15.49 -10.05
N SER A 276 -11.03 14.27 -9.94
CA SER A 276 -12.15 13.96 -9.04
C SER A 276 -11.84 12.86 -8.04
N LYS A 277 -10.88 11.98 -8.36
CA LYS A 277 -10.47 10.84 -7.54
C LYS A 277 -8.97 10.85 -7.36
N GLU A 278 -8.50 10.86 -6.13
CA GLU A 278 -7.09 10.81 -5.74
C GLU A 278 -6.39 9.56 -6.25
N HIS A 279 -7.05 8.41 -6.22
CA HIS A 279 -6.54 7.16 -6.78
C HIS A 279 -6.30 7.21 -8.30
N ALA A 280 -7.14 7.95 -9.04
CA ALA A 280 -6.88 8.14 -10.47
C ALA A 280 -5.69 9.07 -10.70
N LEU A 281 -5.58 10.12 -9.88
CA LEU A 281 -4.47 11.07 -9.94
C LEU A 281 -3.13 10.44 -9.54
N SER A 282 -3.11 9.41 -8.66
CA SER A 282 -1.89 8.71 -8.26
C SER A 282 -1.24 7.92 -9.38
N GLN A 283 -2.04 7.43 -10.35
CA GLN A 283 -1.58 6.47 -11.36
C GLN A 283 -0.36 6.93 -12.18
N PRO A 284 -0.25 8.19 -12.65
CA PRO A 284 0.95 8.64 -13.35
C PRO A 284 2.23 8.48 -12.52
N LEU A 285 2.17 8.79 -11.23
CA LEU A 285 3.34 8.68 -10.36
C LEU A 285 3.65 7.23 -9.97
N THR A 286 2.63 6.43 -9.62
CA THR A 286 2.78 4.99 -9.35
C THR A 286 3.37 4.27 -10.56
N GLY A 287 2.84 4.57 -11.77
CA GLY A 287 3.36 3.99 -13.00
C GLY A 287 4.80 4.39 -13.29
N ALA A 288 5.17 5.66 -13.09
CA ALA A 288 6.56 6.09 -13.28
C ALA A 288 7.53 5.30 -12.37
N PHE A 289 7.19 5.11 -11.11
CA PHE A 289 8.02 4.32 -10.20
C PHE A 289 8.04 2.83 -10.54
N PHE A 290 6.92 2.28 -11.04
CA PHE A 290 6.87 0.91 -11.52
C PHE A 290 7.80 0.70 -12.71
N ASP A 291 7.74 1.56 -13.73
CA ASP A 291 8.60 1.48 -14.92
C ASP A 291 10.07 1.63 -14.54
N ILE A 292 10.42 2.60 -13.68
CA ILE A 292 11.79 2.75 -13.14
C ILE A 292 12.24 1.46 -12.43
N TRP A 293 11.37 0.78 -11.70
CA TRP A 293 11.71 -0.49 -11.05
C TRP A 293 12.02 -1.58 -12.06
N VAL A 294 11.19 -1.71 -13.11
CA VAL A 294 11.40 -2.68 -14.20
C VAL A 294 12.71 -2.38 -14.93
N ASP A 295 12.98 -1.14 -15.27
CA ASP A 295 14.21 -0.71 -15.95
C ASP A 295 15.45 -1.03 -15.12
N ILE A 296 15.42 -0.74 -13.82
CA ILE A 296 16.52 -1.09 -12.91
C ILE A 296 16.72 -2.60 -12.87
N PHE A 297 15.64 -3.39 -12.84
CA PHE A 297 15.72 -4.85 -12.88
C PHE A 297 16.32 -5.35 -14.21
N HIS A 298 15.84 -4.86 -15.34
CA HIS A 298 16.36 -5.21 -16.67
C HIS A 298 17.83 -4.80 -16.85
N SER A 299 18.21 -3.61 -16.38
CA SER A 299 19.61 -3.17 -16.33
C SER A 299 20.49 -4.14 -15.54
N LYS A 300 20.02 -4.64 -14.38
CA LYS A 300 20.75 -5.64 -13.61
C LYS A 300 20.86 -7.00 -14.30
N LEU A 301 19.85 -7.41 -15.07
CA LEU A 301 19.92 -8.62 -15.90
C LEU A 301 20.96 -8.46 -17.01
N TRP A 302 20.95 -7.33 -17.72
CA TRP A 302 21.93 -7.04 -18.77
C TRP A 302 23.36 -6.98 -18.22
N GLU A 303 23.61 -6.27 -17.14
CA GLU A 303 24.93 -6.16 -16.52
C GLU A 303 25.54 -7.49 -16.08
N ARG A 304 24.68 -8.47 -15.77
CA ARG A 304 25.07 -9.83 -15.46
C ARG A 304 25.23 -10.72 -16.70
N GLY A 305 24.93 -10.18 -17.90
CA GLY A 305 24.91 -10.93 -19.12
C GLY A 305 23.82 -12.00 -19.19
N LEU A 306 22.73 -11.84 -18.41
CA LEU A 306 21.58 -12.75 -18.39
C LEU A 306 20.65 -12.47 -19.56
N ILE A 307 20.53 -11.21 -19.95
CA ILE A 307 19.88 -10.77 -21.20
C ILE A 307 20.87 -9.94 -22.02
N SER A 308 20.60 -9.77 -23.31
CA SER A 308 21.38 -8.86 -24.14
C SER A 308 20.88 -7.43 -24.01
N LEU A 309 21.75 -6.44 -24.24
CA LEU A 309 21.33 -5.04 -24.35
C LEU A 309 20.24 -4.85 -25.41
N HIS A 310 20.35 -5.60 -26.54
CA HIS A 310 19.33 -5.54 -27.57
C HIS A 310 17.94 -6.02 -27.10
N LEU A 311 17.87 -7.01 -26.19
CA LEU A 311 16.59 -7.46 -25.64
C LEU A 311 16.02 -6.41 -24.70
N GLU A 312 16.84 -5.80 -23.88
CA GLU A 312 16.42 -4.71 -22.98
C GLU A 312 15.89 -3.52 -23.78
N GLU A 313 16.65 -2.98 -24.76
CA GLU A 313 16.22 -1.88 -25.62
C GLU A 313 14.97 -2.23 -26.48
N LEU A 314 14.81 -3.51 -26.88
CA LEU A 314 13.66 -3.95 -27.63
C LEU A 314 12.42 -4.03 -26.76
N SER A 315 12.56 -4.52 -25.52
CA SER A 315 11.50 -4.60 -24.54
C SER A 315 10.94 -3.22 -24.21
N ASP A 316 11.83 -2.27 -23.89
CA ASP A 316 11.47 -0.88 -23.60
C ASP A 316 10.76 -0.20 -24.79
N ARG A 317 11.32 -0.35 -26.00
CA ARG A 317 10.74 0.26 -27.21
C ARG A 317 9.37 -0.28 -27.59
N LEU A 318 9.06 -1.53 -27.29
CA LEU A 318 7.81 -2.21 -27.66
C LEU A 318 6.79 -2.20 -26.52
N GLU A 319 7.13 -1.65 -25.37
CA GLU A 319 6.18 -1.49 -24.26
C GLU A 319 4.90 -0.81 -24.75
N GLY A 320 3.74 -1.34 -24.38
CA GLY A 320 2.43 -0.85 -24.84
C GLY A 320 2.03 -1.28 -26.26
N ASP A 321 2.91 -1.92 -27.04
CA ASP A 321 2.55 -2.48 -28.35
C ASP A 321 1.68 -3.75 -28.18
N PRO A 322 0.56 -3.88 -28.90
CA PRO A 322 -0.28 -5.07 -28.81
C PRO A 322 0.43 -6.40 -29.12
N GLY A 323 1.54 -6.35 -29.86
CA GLY A 323 2.38 -7.52 -30.18
C GLY A 323 3.53 -7.76 -29.20
N TYR A 324 3.66 -6.94 -28.15
CA TYR A 324 4.77 -6.99 -27.20
C TYR A 324 5.01 -8.41 -26.66
N HIS A 325 3.97 -9.01 -26.10
CA HIS A 325 4.08 -10.33 -25.47
C HIS A 325 4.56 -11.40 -26.44
N ASP A 326 4.04 -11.44 -27.67
CA ASP A 326 4.41 -12.46 -28.68
C ASP A 326 5.86 -12.34 -29.11
N VAL A 327 6.44 -11.15 -29.10
CA VAL A 327 7.82 -10.89 -29.51
C VAL A 327 8.81 -11.03 -28.35
N ILE A 328 8.49 -10.47 -27.20
CA ILE A 328 9.42 -10.31 -26.08
C ILE A 328 9.40 -11.52 -25.15
N GLN A 329 8.22 -12.08 -24.82
CA GLN A 329 8.13 -13.18 -23.86
C GLN A 329 8.99 -14.40 -24.22
N PRO A 330 9.02 -14.89 -25.48
CA PRO A 330 9.87 -16.05 -25.82
C PRO A 330 11.37 -15.83 -25.60
N LEU A 331 11.82 -14.56 -25.67
CA LEU A 331 13.22 -14.21 -25.43
C LEU A 331 13.56 -14.23 -23.94
N PHE A 332 12.66 -13.71 -23.11
CA PHE A 332 12.78 -13.83 -21.65
C PHE A 332 12.68 -15.29 -21.20
N ASP A 333 11.76 -16.07 -21.76
CA ASP A 333 11.63 -17.51 -21.47
C ASP A 333 12.93 -18.28 -21.71
N GLN A 334 13.61 -17.96 -22.81
CA GLN A 334 14.89 -18.58 -23.13
C GLN A 334 15.97 -18.17 -22.13
N ALA A 335 16.06 -16.88 -21.81
CA ALA A 335 17.07 -16.34 -20.91
C ALA A 335 16.87 -16.87 -19.47
N TYR A 336 15.63 -16.84 -18.97
CA TYR A 336 15.29 -17.31 -17.62
C TYR A 336 15.62 -18.78 -17.41
N ARG A 337 15.28 -19.67 -18.39
CA ARG A 337 15.57 -21.11 -18.31
C ARG A 337 17.06 -21.41 -18.17
N LEU A 338 17.93 -20.54 -18.63
CA LEU A 338 19.38 -20.71 -18.54
C LEU A 338 19.96 -20.31 -17.18
N ALA A 339 19.32 -19.38 -16.47
CA ALA A 339 19.88 -18.83 -15.24
C ALA A 339 18.80 -18.29 -14.26
N PRO A 340 17.82 -19.07 -13.83
CA PRO A 340 16.73 -18.59 -12.97
C PRO A 340 17.22 -17.97 -11.65
N GLU A 341 18.28 -18.52 -11.06
CA GLU A 341 18.88 -17.96 -9.85
C GLU A 341 19.48 -16.56 -10.06
N GLY A 342 20.01 -16.31 -11.25
CA GLY A 342 20.55 -15.00 -11.63
C GLY A 342 19.44 -13.93 -11.73
N PHE A 343 18.29 -14.32 -12.31
CA PHE A 343 17.09 -13.47 -12.34
C PHE A 343 16.57 -13.16 -10.92
N ALA A 344 16.52 -14.18 -10.05
CA ALA A 344 16.11 -14.00 -8.67
C ALA A 344 17.04 -13.02 -7.91
N GLN A 345 18.35 -13.12 -8.10
CA GLN A 345 19.31 -12.20 -7.52
C GLN A 345 19.13 -10.77 -8.04
N ALA A 346 18.95 -10.61 -9.36
CA ALA A 346 18.72 -9.29 -9.98
C ALA A 346 17.43 -8.63 -9.45
N LEU A 347 16.33 -9.40 -9.35
CA LEU A 347 15.06 -8.90 -8.84
C LEU A 347 15.15 -8.52 -7.34
N ALA A 348 15.81 -9.34 -6.53
CA ALA A 348 16.03 -9.02 -5.12
C ALA A 348 16.83 -7.73 -4.92
N GLU A 349 17.83 -7.48 -5.76
CA GLU A 349 18.60 -6.23 -5.72
C GLU A 349 17.80 -5.04 -6.25
N ALA A 350 16.98 -5.21 -7.29
CA ALA A 350 16.11 -4.16 -7.78
C ALA A 350 15.06 -3.77 -6.72
N ARG A 351 14.41 -4.75 -6.06
CA ARG A 351 13.50 -4.51 -4.93
C ARG A 351 14.19 -3.73 -3.81
N HIS A 352 15.36 -4.18 -3.39
CA HIS A 352 16.11 -3.52 -2.31
C HIS A 352 16.50 -2.09 -2.69
N HIS A 353 16.91 -1.88 -3.95
CA HIS A 353 17.19 -0.56 -4.47
C HIS A 353 15.96 0.35 -4.40
N MET A 354 14.80 -0.13 -4.87
CA MET A 354 13.56 0.65 -4.80
C MET A 354 13.20 1.02 -3.37
N GLY A 355 13.21 0.06 -2.44
CA GLY A 355 12.88 0.31 -1.04
C GLY A 355 13.77 1.38 -0.40
N ILE A 356 15.10 1.30 -0.58
CA ILE A 356 16.02 2.32 -0.07
C ILE A 356 15.81 3.67 -0.75
N SER A 357 15.69 3.69 -2.09
CA SER A 357 15.54 4.94 -2.84
C SER A 357 14.25 5.67 -2.46
N LEU A 358 13.13 4.96 -2.32
CA LEU A 358 11.88 5.54 -1.85
C LEU A 358 12.00 6.06 -0.41
N ALA A 359 12.56 5.27 0.50
CA ALA A 359 12.73 5.66 1.90
C ALA A 359 13.59 6.94 2.04
N VAL A 360 14.71 7.02 1.34
CA VAL A 360 15.59 8.21 1.35
C VAL A 360 14.91 9.41 0.69
N THR A 361 14.14 9.19 -0.36
CA THR A 361 13.38 10.25 -1.04
C THR A 361 12.32 10.83 -0.11
N TRP A 362 11.50 9.99 0.52
CA TRP A 362 10.44 10.47 1.42
C TRP A 362 10.98 11.22 2.64
N GLN A 363 12.15 10.84 3.18
CA GLN A 363 12.82 11.58 4.26
C GLN A 363 13.27 12.99 3.85
N ARG A 364 13.29 13.30 2.57
CA ARG A 364 13.72 14.61 2.01
C ARG A 364 12.54 15.50 1.62
N LEU A 365 11.33 14.95 1.60
CA LEU A 365 10.12 15.68 1.23
C LEU A 365 9.57 16.48 2.42
N SER A 366 8.86 17.54 2.10
CA SER A 366 8.06 18.35 3.02
C SER A 366 6.58 18.15 2.71
N PRO A 367 5.67 18.14 3.70
CA PRO A 367 4.24 18.03 3.43
C PRO A 367 3.63 19.33 2.91
N PHE A 368 4.39 20.44 2.94
CA PHE A 368 3.90 21.76 2.55
C PHE A 368 4.11 21.99 1.06
N GLU A 369 3.05 22.36 0.35
CA GLU A 369 3.06 22.63 -1.09
C GLU A 369 3.64 21.48 -1.95
N LEU A 370 3.54 20.24 -1.47
CA LEU A 370 4.12 19.06 -2.11
C LEU A 370 3.41 18.75 -3.43
N ASP A 371 4.17 18.76 -4.51
CA ASP A 371 3.74 18.34 -5.84
C ASP A 371 4.61 17.21 -6.42
N TYR A 372 4.25 16.68 -7.59
CA TYR A 372 5.01 15.61 -8.22
C TYR A 372 6.38 16.04 -8.71
N GLU A 373 6.57 17.31 -9.00
CA GLU A 373 7.88 17.85 -9.38
C GLU A 373 8.86 17.80 -8.20
N ASP A 374 8.39 18.04 -6.97
CA ASP A 374 9.19 17.90 -5.76
C ASP A 374 9.60 16.46 -5.51
N VAL A 375 8.68 15.51 -5.69
CA VAL A 375 8.98 14.07 -5.61
C VAL A 375 10.02 13.66 -6.63
N TYR A 376 9.86 14.09 -7.88
CA TYR A 376 10.80 13.83 -8.97
C TYR A 376 12.19 14.38 -8.68
N LYS A 377 12.31 15.63 -8.26
CA LYS A 377 13.58 16.26 -7.88
C LYS A 377 14.26 15.53 -6.71
N ALA A 378 13.49 15.23 -5.66
CA ALA A 378 14.01 14.51 -4.50
C ALA A 378 14.49 13.09 -4.87
N TYR A 379 13.82 12.42 -5.81
CA TYR A 379 14.24 11.09 -6.27
C TYR A 379 15.53 11.16 -7.12
N LEU A 380 15.69 12.17 -7.98
CA LEU A 380 16.94 12.42 -8.71
C LEU A 380 18.11 12.73 -7.77
N GLU A 381 17.86 13.54 -6.74
CA GLU A 381 18.88 13.82 -5.72
C GLU A 381 19.25 12.58 -4.91
N THR A 382 18.28 11.72 -4.65
CA THR A 382 18.49 10.43 -3.99
C THR A 382 19.35 9.52 -4.84
N ASP A 383 19.07 9.38 -6.14
CA ASP A 383 19.91 8.59 -7.06
C ASP A 383 21.34 9.14 -7.13
N ALA A 384 21.50 10.46 -7.21
CA ALA A 384 22.82 11.07 -7.15
C ALA A 384 23.57 10.77 -5.84
N LEU A 385 22.86 10.76 -4.71
CA LEU A 385 23.43 10.54 -3.38
C LEU A 385 23.85 9.07 -3.17
N ILE A 386 22.99 8.12 -3.48
CA ILE A 386 23.20 6.70 -3.14
C ILE A 386 23.79 5.87 -4.27
N ASN A 387 23.62 6.30 -5.54
CA ASN A 387 24.08 5.58 -6.73
C ASN A 387 25.03 6.36 -7.63
N GLY A 388 25.36 7.60 -7.26
CA GLY A 388 26.21 8.49 -8.09
C GLY A 388 25.52 8.94 -9.39
N GLY A 389 24.20 8.95 -9.43
CA GLY A 389 23.42 9.35 -10.61
C GLY A 389 23.30 8.26 -11.69
N ARG A 390 23.50 7.01 -11.33
CA ARG A 390 23.54 5.88 -12.25
C ARG A 390 22.25 5.68 -13.04
N TYR A 391 21.11 5.88 -12.39
CA TYR A 391 19.77 5.63 -12.97
C TYR A 391 19.08 6.92 -13.42
N ARG A 392 19.84 8.03 -13.47
CA ARG A 392 19.31 9.36 -13.78
C ARG A 392 18.49 9.38 -15.05
N ASP A 393 19.01 8.84 -16.13
CA ASP A 393 18.35 8.90 -17.45
C ASP A 393 17.04 8.09 -17.45
N MET A 394 17.01 6.90 -16.86
CA MET A 394 15.79 6.10 -16.65
C MET A 394 14.73 6.87 -15.84
N ILE A 395 15.17 7.53 -14.75
CA ILE A 395 14.27 8.33 -13.91
C ILE A 395 13.69 9.51 -14.70
N VAL A 396 14.55 10.22 -15.44
CA VAL A 396 14.12 11.38 -16.27
C VAL A 396 13.12 10.93 -17.32
N ASP A 397 13.44 9.88 -18.08
CA ASP A 397 12.62 9.42 -19.19
C ASP A 397 11.23 8.99 -18.71
N ASN A 398 11.14 8.17 -17.65
CA ASN A 398 9.87 7.70 -17.12
C ASN A 398 9.02 8.82 -16.51
N MET A 399 9.61 9.71 -15.71
CA MET A 399 8.89 10.83 -15.10
C MET A 399 8.39 11.82 -16.16
N GLU A 400 9.26 12.24 -17.09
CA GLU A 400 8.91 13.20 -18.13
C GLU A 400 7.96 12.63 -19.19
N TRP A 401 8.04 11.33 -19.52
CA TRP A 401 7.10 10.68 -20.42
C TRP A 401 5.66 10.75 -19.86
N ARG A 402 5.51 10.69 -18.53
CA ARG A 402 4.22 10.82 -17.85
C ARG A 402 3.79 12.28 -17.61
N GLY A 403 4.61 13.26 -18.00
CA GLY A 403 4.35 14.69 -17.83
C GLY A 403 4.77 15.24 -16.47
N ILE A 404 5.37 14.42 -15.60
CA ILE A 404 5.85 14.85 -14.29
C ILE A 404 7.05 15.78 -14.48
N GLY A 405 7.03 16.94 -13.81
CA GLY A 405 8.02 18.00 -14.03
C GLY A 405 7.75 18.88 -15.26
N LYS A 406 6.68 18.61 -16.05
CA LYS A 406 6.29 19.41 -17.22
C LYS A 406 4.95 20.12 -17.07
N VAL A 407 4.01 19.48 -16.40
CA VAL A 407 2.68 20.00 -16.13
C VAL A 407 2.28 19.73 -14.68
N LYS A 408 1.27 20.43 -14.19
CA LYS A 408 0.67 20.20 -12.87
C LYS A 408 -0.80 19.80 -13.02
N ALA A 409 -1.30 19.04 -12.04
CA ALA A 409 -2.72 18.73 -11.96
C ALA A 409 -3.55 20.00 -11.72
N GLY A 410 -4.71 20.05 -12.35
CA GLY A 410 -5.69 21.10 -12.10
C GLY A 410 -6.44 20.92 -10.77
N PRO A 411 -7.42 21.78 -10.49
CA PRO A 411 -8.15 21.75 -9.22
C PRO A 411 -9.02 20.50 -9.10
N ARG A 412 -9.36 20.14 -7.84
CA ARG A 412 -10.31 19.07 -7.58
C ARG A 412 -11.71 19.44 -8.09
N ILE A 413 -12.23 18.62 -8.99
CA ILE A 413 -13.56 18.79 -9.56
C ILE A 413 -14.53 17.96 -8.72
N LYS A 414 -15.58 18.58 -8.16
CA LYS A 414 -16.66 17.81 -7.53
C LYS A 414 -17.38 17.02 -8.62
N PRO A 415 -17.55 15.69 -8.45
CA PRO A 415 -18.36 14.93 -9.40
C PRO A 415 -19.75 15.59 -9.50
N PRO A 416 -20.36 15.66 -10.70
CA PRO A 416 -21.72 16.14 -10.84
C PRO A 416 -22.61 15.35 -9.87
N ALA A 417 -23.48 16.05 -9.13
CA ALA A 417 -24.46 15.40 -8.28
C ALA A 417 -25.16 14.32 -9.13
N ALA A 418 -25.07 13.05 -8.70
CA ALA A 418 -25.71 11.97 -9.43
C ALA A 418 -27.20 12.35 -9.62
N ASP A 419 -27.63 12.50 -10.87
CA ASP A 419 -29.03 12.73 -11.19
C ASP A 419 -29.83 11.61 -10.53
N SER A 420 -30.77 11.99 -9.67
CA SER A 420 -31.60 11.11 -8.84
C SER A 420 -32.60 10.25 -9.66
N HIS A 421 -32.32 10.00 -10.94
CA HIS A 421 -33.20 9.32 -11.88
C HIS A 421 -32.54 8.18 -12.66
N ALA A 422 -31.74 7.33 -12.02
CA ALA A 422 -31.38 6.03 -12.60
C ALA A 422 -31.79 4.91 -11.65
N PHE A 423 -32.85 4.22 -12.05
CA PHE A 423 -33.36 2.91 -11.66
C PHE A 423 -32.54 2.18 -10.60
N SER A 424 -33.09 2.16 -9.37
CA SER A 424 -32.71 1.17 -8.34
C SER A 424 -33.81 0.13 -8.18
N PRO A 425 -33.53 -1.16 -8.20
CA PRO A 425 -34.45 -2.16 -7.65
C PRO A 425 -34.55 -1.93 -6.13
N ARG A 426 -35.79 -1.84 -5.66
CA ARG A 426 -36.11 -1.62 -4.25
C ARG A 426 -35.57 -2.74 -3.38
N THR A 427 -34.48 -2.55 -2.69
CA THR A 427 -34.23 -3.12 -1.38
C THR A 427 -34.19 -1.95 -0.39
N GLN A 428 -35.00 -2.03 0.65
CA GLN A 428 -35.09 -1.03 1.70
C GLN A 428 -33.77 -1.05 2.48
N THR A 429 -32.84 -0.22 2.07
CA THR A 429 -31.68 0.17 2.86
C THR A 429 -31.99 1.53 3.49
N PRO A 430 -31.62 1.79 4.75
CA PRO A 430 -31.77 3.12 5.33
C PRO A 430 -31.06 4.16 4.47
N PRO A 431 -31.48 5.43 4.49
CA PRO A 431 -30.92 6.46 3.62
C PRO A 431 -29.40 6.50 3.78
N SER A 432 -28.71 6.22 2.67
CA SER A 432 -27.26 6.34 2.59
C SER A 432 -26.87 7.77 2.94
N GLN A 433 -26.27 7.93 4.11
CA GLN A 433 -25.54 9.15 4.42
C GLN A 433 -24.42 9.29 3.38
N PRO A 434 -24.06 10.52 2.98
CA PRO A 434 -22.95 10.72 2.06
C PRO A 434 -21.72 10.06 2.67
N GLN A 435 -21.30 8.96 2.05
CA GLN A 435 -20.09 8.27 2.46
C GLN A 435 -18.93 9.23 2.25
N PRO A 436 -18.10 9.45 3.24
CA PRO A 436 -16.81 10.05 2.98
C PRO A 436 -15.99 9.03 2.18
N HIS A 437 -15.91 9.18 0.86
CA HIS A 437 -14.83 8.63 0.07
C HIS A 437 -13.54 9.26 0.58
N ILE A 438 -12.90 8.64 1.55
CA ILE A 438 -11.73 9.31 2.08
C ILE A 438 -10.89 8.28 2.83
N CYS A 439 -9.79 7.93 2.23
CA CYS A 439 -8.56 7.93 2.98
C CYS A 439 -8.56 9.22 3.78
N SER A 440 -8.57 9.23 5.07
CA SER A 440 -8.77 10.29 6.08
C SER A 440 -8.61 11.79 5.71
N HIS A 441 -8.67 12.15 4.44
CA HIS A 441 -8.38 13.47 3.87
C HIS A 441 -9.54 14.47 3.91
N GLY A 442 -10.73 14.04 4.30
CA GLY A 442 -11.95 14.85 4.19
C GLY A 442 -12.19 15.92 5.24
N MET A 443 -11.29 16.07 6.21
CA MET A 443 -11.38 17.18 7.17
C MET A 443 -10.00 17.75 7.42
N PRO A 444 -9.88 19.08 7.56
CA PRO A 444 -8.62 19.72 7.89
C PRO A 444 -7.93 19.03 9.07
N TYR A 445 -6.79 18.42 8.82
CA TYR A 445 -6.08 17.62 9.81
C TYR A 445 -5.75 18.41 11.09
N ARG A 446 -5.31 19.67 10.95
CA ARG A 446 -5.05 20.55 12.10
C ARG A 446 -6.30 20.77 12.96
N LEU A 447 -7.48 20.85 12.35
CA LEU A 447 -8.73 20.97 13.09
C LEU A 447 -9.03 19.67 13.85
N ARG A 448 -8.76 18.49 13.24
CA ARG A 448 -8.86 17.18 13.92
C ARG A 448 -7.87 17.10 15.08
N MET A 449 -6.61 17.47 14.85
CA MET A 449 -5.57 17.50 15.88
C MET A 449 -5.86 18.50 16.99
N ALA A 450 -6.28 19.72 16.64
CA ALA A 450 -6.62 20.72 17.64
C ALA A 450 -7.81 20.29 18.50
N ARG A 451 -8.80 19.61 17.90
CA ARG A 451 -9.95 19.06 18.62
C ARG A 451 -9.58 17.83 19.45
N ALA A 452 -8.81 16.88 18.88
CA ALA A 452 -8.31 15.73 19.62
C ALA A 452 -7.46 16.10 20.83
N ARG A 453 -6.76 17.23 20.77
CA ARG A 453 -5.97 17.79 21.88
C ARG A 453 -6.79 18.71 22.82
N GLY A 454 -8.09 18.86 22.62
CA GLY A 454 -8.95 19.75 23.43
C GLY A 454 -8.62 21.23 23.28
N LYS A 455 -7.89 21.63 22.24
CA LYS A 455 -7.50 23.03 21.97
C LYS A 455 -8.57 23.84 21.24
N VAL A 456 -9.62 23.17 20.74
CA VAL A 456 -10.77 23.81 20.09
C VAL A 456 -12.03 23.16 20.65
N PRO A 457 -13.08 23.92 21.06
CA PRO A 457 -14.34 23.36 21.53
C PRO A 457 -14.97 22.39 20.52
N ALA A 458 -15.68 21.40 21.05
CA ALA A 458 -16.37 20.38 20.28
C ALA A 458 -17.36 20.97 19.27
#